data_e85484933b71c260effccfd8df4d3dc8
#
_entry.id   e85484933b71c260effccfd8df4d3dc8
#
_cell.length_a   1.000
_cell.length_b   1.000
_cell.length_c   1.000
_cell.angle_alpha   90.00
_cell.angle_beta   90.00
_cell.angle_gamma   90.00
#
_symmetry.space_group_name_H-M   'P 1'
#
loop_
_entity.id
_entity.type
_entity.pdbx_description
1 polymer ?
#
loop_
_entity_poly.entity_id
_entity_poly.type
_entity_poly.pdbx_seq_one_letter_code
_entity_poly.pdbx_strand_id
1 'polypeptide(L)'
;MKNYFVSIIIPCYNQAQYLVEVVDSVLGQTYANWECIIVNDGSPDHTAEVANELLKKDDRIRYVEKENGGLSSARNFGIQQATGQYILPLDADDKIAPDYVSGCIDAFKDDAGLTVVYCEAEFFGEMTGKWSLPAYTLQALLLDNMIFCTAMFKKSDWEEAGGYDEHMKNGMEDWEFWISLLKEKGRKVLKLPMVGFYYRIRGKSMVENIDPSKKMKNYEYVCKKHIDFVMEQTGNPILNYIELNLYKERLDKIKNNSLFVFCKKIKRIFDLNSTQDNRRR
;
A
#
# COMPACT_ATOMS: atom_id res chain seq x y z
N MET A 1 -0.85 32.62 4.28
CA MET A 1 -1.82 31.51 4.41
C MET A 1 -1.11 30.22 4.05
N LYS A 2 -1.30 29.14 4.82
CA LYS A 2 -0.75 27.83 4.40
C LYS A 2 -1.42 27.42 3.09
N ASN A 3 -0.63 27.16 2.08
CA ASN A 3 -1.14 26.72 0.78
C ASN A 3 -1.27 25.19 0.82
N TYR A 4 -2.47 24.66 0.99
CA TYR A 4 -2.75 23.21 0.99
C TYR A 4 -2.91 22.72 -0.47
N PHE A 5 -1.84 22.86 -1.27
CA PHE A 5 -1.84 22.45 -2.67
C PHE A 5 -1.41 20.99 -2.81
N VAL A 6 -2.18 20.21 -3.54
CA VAL A 6 -1.98 18.75 -3.69
C VAL A 6 -1.48 18.44 -5.09
N SER A 7 -0.42 17.66 -5.21
CA SER A 7 -0.01 17.04 -6.48
C SER A 7 -0.41 15.56 -6.49
N ILE A 8 -1.29 15.21 -7.42
CA ILE A 8 -1.72 13.83 -7.66
C ILE A 8 -0.81 13.26 -8.74
N ILE A 9 -0.08 12.19 -8.42
CA ILE A 9 0.94 11.60 -9.30
C ILE A 9 0.41 10.29 -9.85
N ILE A 10 0.26 10.21 -11.18
CA ILE A 10 -0.26 9.03 -11.88
C ILE A 10 0.87 8.40 -12.70
N PRO A 11 1.62 7.43 -12.15
CA PRO A 11 2.59 6.66 -12.92
C PRO A 11 1.86 5.75 -13.91
N CYS A 12 2.30 5.74 -15.16
CA CYS A 12 1.67 4.95 -16.22
C CYS A 12 2.73 4.21 -17.05
N TYR A 13 2.59 2.89 -17.14
CA TYR A 13 3.34 2.04 -18.05
C TYR A 13 2.43 0.97 -18.64
N ASN A 14 2.20 1.04 -19.97
CA ASN A 14 1.36 0.08 -20.71
C ASN A 14 -0.08 -0.05 -20.13
N GLN A 15 -0.68 1.10 -19.77
CA GLN A 15 -2.00 1.19 -19.13
C GLN A 15 -2.89 2.30 -19.73
N ALA A 16 -2.67 2.70 -20.98
CA ALA A 16 -3.42 3.76 -21.66
C ALA A 16 -4.95 3.59 -21.56
N GLN A 17 -5.45 2.35 -21.57
CA GLN A 17 -6.87 2.03 -21.52
C GLN A 17 -7.56 2.46 -20.22
N TYR A 18 -6.82 2.71 -19.15
CA TYR A 18 -7.37 3.10 -17.85
C TYR A 18 -7.20 4.60 -17.56
N LEU A 19 -6.32 5.31 -18.28
CA LEU A 19 -5.98 6.71 -18.00
C LEU A 19 -7.20 7.64 -17.99
N VAL A 20 -8.18 7.42 -18.85
CA VAL A 20 -9.38 8.24 -18.86
C VAL A 20 -10.15 8.10 -17.55
N GLU A 21 -10.35 6.89 -17.06
CA GLU A 21 -11.13 6.62 -15.83
C GLU A 21 -10.42 7.17 -14.59
N VAL A 22 -9.10 6.98 -14.47
CA VAL A 22 -8.34 7.51 -13.34
C VAL A 22 -8.35 9.05 -13.32
N VAL A 23 -8.12 9.70 -14.46
CA VAL A 23 -8.14 11.17 -14.56
C VAL A 23 -9.53 11.74 -14.33
N ASP A 24 -10.57 11.09 -14.82
CA ASP A 24 -11.95 11.52 -14.55
C ASP A 24 -12.29 11.44 -13.05
N SER A 25 -11.71 10.48 -12.29
CA SER A 25 -11.85 10.44 -10.83
C SER A 25 -11.12 11.60 -10.12
N VAL A 26 -10.03 12.09 -10.70
CA VAL A 26 -9.32 13.29 -10.22
C VAL A 26 -10.08 14.55 -10.54
N LEU A 27 -10.61 14.68 -11.75
CA LEU A 27 -11.46 15.80 -12.16
C LEU A 27 -12.73 15.92 -11.33
N GLY A 28 -13.24 14.77 -10.85
CA GLY A 28 -14.41 14.70 -9.97
C GLY A 28 -14.16 15.08 -8.52
N GLN A 29 -12.93 15.46 -8.11
CA GLN A 29 -12.64 15.83 -6.73
C GLN A 29 -13.33 17.12 -6.31
N THR A 30 -13.96 17.11 -5.14
CA THR A 30 -14.63 18.29 -4.54
C THR A 30 -13.61 19.34 -4.06
N TYR A 31 -12.39 18.94 -3.74
CA TYR A 31 -11.27 19.83 -3.44
C TYR A 31 -10.68 20.39 -4.73
N ALA A 32 -10.61 21.71 -4.87
CA ALA A 32 -10.23 22.34 -6.14
C ALA A 32 -8.73 22.68 -6.27
N ASN A 33 -7.97 22.72 -5.17
CA ASN A 33 -6.60 23.22 -5.16
C ASN A 33 -5.58 22.07 -5.35
N TRP A 34 -5.53 21.52 -6.57
CA TRP A 34 -4.65 20.42 -6.96
C TRP A 34 -4.08 20.57 -8.37
N GLU A 35 -3.00 19.86 -8.64
CA GLU A 35 -2.52 19.51 -9.97
C GLU A 35 -2.49 17.98 -10.12
N CYS A 36 -2.60 17.48 -11.34
CA CYS A 36 -2.47 16.08 -11.69
C CYS A 36 -1.32 15.90 -12.67
N ILE A 37 -0.34 15.04 -12.32
CA ILE A 37 0.84 14.78 -13.16
C ILE A 37 0.79 13.35 -13.64
N ILE A 38 0.50 13.15 -14.93
CA ILE A 38 0.59 11.87 -15.60
C ILE A 38 2.06 11.64 -15.96
N VAL A 39 2.65 10.57 -15.45
CA VAL A 39 4.04 10.20 -15.69
C VAL A 39 4.08 8.99 -16.62
N ASN A 40 4.42 9.20 -17.87
CA ASN A 40 4.66 8.10 -18.81
C ASN A 40 6.06 7.53 -18.59
N ASP A 41 6.13 6.31 -18.07
CA ASP A 41 7.40 5.61 -17.81
C ASP A 41 7.86 4.81 -19.04
N GLY A 42 7.91 5.45 -20.20
CA GLY A 42 8.34 4.86 -21.46
C GLY A 42 7.38 3.78 -21.97
N SER A 43 6.08 4.04 -21.92
CA SER A 43 5.04 3.08 -22.33
C SER A 43 5.14 2.75 -23.82
N PRO A 44 5.04 1.46 -24.20
CA PRO A 44 5.05 1.06 -25.62
C PRO A 44 3.68 1.17 -26.31
N ASP A 45 2.62 1.46 -25.54
CA ASP A 45 1.23 1.62 -26.02
C ASP A 45 0.91 3.08 -26.35
N HIS A 46 -0.35 3.39 -26.58
CA HIS A 46 -0.83 4.74 -26.91
C HIS A 46 -1.03 5.67 -25.70
N THR A 47 -0.27 5.46 -24.61
CA THR A 47 -0.34 6.29 -23.38
C THR A 47 -0.12 7.77 -23.68
N ALA A 48 0.85 8.12 -24.55
CA ALA A 48 1.14 9.52 -24.88
C ALA A 48 -0.03 10.19 -25.60
N GLU A 49 -0.67 9.51 -26.55
CA GLU A 49 -1.82 10.03 -27.28
C GLU A 49 -3.01 10.30 -26.34
N VAL A 50 -3.33 9.32 -25.47
CA VAL A 50 -4.42 9.45 -24.50
C VAL A 50 -4.14 10.59 -23.52
N ALA A 51 -2.91 10.67 -23.00
CA ALA A 51 -2.52 11.74 -22.07
C ALA A 51 -2.65 13.13 -22.72
N ASN A 52 -2.21 13.30 -23.98
CA ASN A 52 -2.34 14.56 -24.71
C ASN A 52 -3.81 14.98 -24.94
N GLU A 53 -4.74 14.04 -25.10
CA GLU A 53 -6.16 14.37 -25.13
C GLU A 53 -6.71 14.79 -23.75
N LEU A 54 -6.20 14.19 -22.68
CA LEU A 54 -6.58 14.54 -21.31
C LEU A 54 -6.12 15.95 -20.91
N LEU A 55 -4.97 16.40 -21.39
CA LEU A 55 -4.48 17.78 -21.17
C LEU A 55 -5.49 18.85 -21.65
N LYS A 56 -6.32 18.53 -22.65
CA LYS A 56 -7.33 19.47 -23.19
C LYS A 56 -8.56 19.61 -22.28
N LYS A 57 -8.74 18.70 -21.29
CA LYS A 57 -9.89 18.72 -20.38
C LYS A 57 -9.76 19.75 -19.26
N ASP A 58 -8.53 19.95 -18.73
CA ASP A 58 -8.30 20.83 -17.58
C ASP A 58 -6.82 21.26 -17.52
N ASP A 59 -6.55 22.55 -17.34
CA ASP A 59 -5.20 23.14 -17.30
C ASP A 59 -4.38 22.69 -16.08
N ARG A 60 -5.01 22.07 -15.08
CA ARG A 60 -4.34 21.49 -13.91
C ARG A 60 -3.72 20.11 -14.19
N ILE A 61 -4.02 19.51 -15.34
CA ILE A 61 -3.42 18.25 -15.77
C ILE A 61 -2.12 18.54 -16.48
N ARG A 62 -1.08 17.80 -16.11
CA ARG A 62 0.27 17.87 -16.70
C ARG A 62 0.69 16.49 -17.17
N TYR A 63 1.47 16.44 -18.22
CA TYR A 63 2.08 15.21 -18.74
C TYR A 63 3.59 15.36 -18.76
N VAL A 64 4.27 14.34 -18.28
CA VAL A 64 5.73 14.21 -18.34
C VAL A 64 6.08 12.78 -18.77
N GLU A 65 7.22 12.65 -19.47
CA GLU A 65 7.69 11.37 -19.99
C GLU A 65 9.15 11.14 -19.60
N LYS A 66 9.48 9.88 -19.37
CA LYS A 66 10.85 9.43 -19.10
C LYS A 66 11.11 8.05 -19.69
N GLU A 67 12.38 7.67 -19.82
CA GLU A 67 12.73 6.28 -20.10
C GLU A 67 12.24 5.36 -18.98
N ASN A 68 11.84 4.13 -19.36
CA ASN A 68 11.30 3.16 -18.39
C ASN A 68 12.31 2.88 -17.27
N GLY A 69 11.92 3.15 -16.05
CA GLY A 69 12.69 2.92 -14.83
C GLY A 69 11.95 2.09 -13.78
N GLY A 70 10.68 1.80 -14.03
CA GLY A 70 9.77 1.10 -13.12
C GLY A 70 9.02 2.04 -12.18
N LEU A 71 8.08 1.46 -11.43
CA LEU A 71 7.06 2.19 -10.68
C LEU A 71 7.62 3.18 -9.66
N SER A 72 8.63 2.77 -8.85
CA SER A 72 9.32 3.67 -7.91
C SER A 72 9.94 4.88 -8.61
N SER A 73 10.65 4.63 -9.74
CA SER A 73 11.30 5.68 -10.52
C SER A 73 10.27 6.64 -11.14
N ALA A 74 9.15 6.12 -11.63
CA ALA A 74 8.08 6.94 -12.17
C ALA A 74 7.41 7.82 -11.09
N ARG A 75 7.12 7.26 -9.91
CA ARG A 75 6.59 8.04 -8.77
C ARG A 75 7.58 9.11 -8.33
N ASN A 76 8.86 8.77 -8.15
CA ASN A 76 9.89 9.74 -7.78
C ASN A 76 10.00 10.87 -8.79
N PHE A 77 10.04 10.54 -10.08
CA PHE A 77 10.12 11.53 -11.14
C PHE A 77 8.92 12.49 -11.12
N GLY A 78 7.70 11.97 -10.98
CA GLY A 78 6.49 12.79 -10.86
C GLY A 78 6.50 13.69 -9.63
N ILE A 79 6.93 13.17 -8.47
CA ILE A 79 7.01 13.93 -7.22
C ILE A 79 8.07 15.04 -7.32
N GLN A 80 9.19 14.82 -8.00
CA GLN A 80 10.20 15.85 -8.27
C GLN A 80 9.61 17.01 -9.09
N GLN A 81 8.73 16.73 -10.06
CA GLN A 81 8.05 17.74 -10.89
C GLN A 81 6.86 18.40 -10.18
N ALA A 82 6.43 17.87 -9.03
CA ALA A 82 5.28 18.36 -8.26
C ALA A 82 5.57 19.70 -7.61
N THR A 83 4.56 20.60 -7.64
CA THR A 83 4.61 21.90 -6.97
C THR A 83 3.82 21.92 -5.66
N GLY A 84 3.00 20.89 -5.42
CA GLY A 84 2.18 20.76 -4.22
C GLY A 84 2.99 20.41 -2.97
N GLN A 85 2.51 20.91 -1.84
CA GLN A 85 3.05 20.54 -0.52
C GLN A 85 2.64 19.13 -0.10
N TYR A 86 1.53 18.65 -0.64
CA TYR A 86 0.98 17.32 -0.37
C TYR A 86 1.02 16.49 -1.65
N ILE A 87 1.41 15.24 -1.49
CA ILE A 87 1.52 14.28 -2.59
C ILE A 87 0.48 13.18 -2.38
N LEU A 88 -0.23 12.84 -3.45
CA LEU A 88 -1.14 11.71 -3.51
C LEU A 88 -0.75 10.85 -4.73
N PRO A 89 -0.05 9.73 -4.55
CA PRO A 89 0.14 8.76 -5.64
C PRO A 89 -1.20 8.09 -5.97
N LEU A 90 -1.43 7.85 -7.25
CA LEU A 90 -2.63 7.17 -7.74
C LEU A 90 -2.25 6.32 -8.95
N ASP A 91 -2.32 5.00 -8.83
CA ASP A 91 -1.95 4.12 -9.92
C ASP A 91 -2.93 4.26 -11.10
N ALA A 92 -2.41 4.13 -12.33
CA ALA A 92 -3.15 4.46 -13.56
C ALA A 92 -4.39 3.60 -13.81
N ASP A 93 -4.55 2.47 -13.11
CA ASP A 93 -5.69 1.57 -13.20
C ASP A 93 -6.69 1.66 -12.03
N ASP A 94 -6.42 2.53 -11.05
CA ASP A 94 -7.26 2.72 -9.86
C ASP A 94 -8.11 3.99 -9.96
N LYS A 95 -8.89 4.30 -8.92
CA LYS A 95 -9.63 5.57 -8.83
C LYS A 95 -9.90 5.98 -7.39
N ILE A 96 -10.22 7.27 -7.20
CA ILE A 96 -10.52 7.86 -5.89
C ILE A 96 -11.94 8.42 -5.83
N ALA A 97 -12.55 8.37 -4.64
CA ALA A 97 -13.86 8.95 -4.39
C ALA A 97 -13.80 10.49 -4.42
N PRO A 98 -14.91 11.18 -4.76
CA PRO A 98 -14.93 12.64 -4.91
C PRO A 98 -14.45 13.43 -3.70
N ASP A 99 -14.65 12.93 -2.48
CA ASP A 99 -14.32 13.63 -1.24
C ASP A 99 -12.99 13.17 -0.60
N TYR A 100 -12.22 12.32 -1.30
CA TYR A 100 -11.01 11.77 -0.69
C TYR A 100 -9.93 12.83 -0.45
N VAL A 101 -9.65 13.66 -1.46
CA VAL A 101 -8.64 14.73 -1.34
C VAL A 101 -9.06 15.76 -0.28
N SER A 102 -10.34 16.17 -0.25
CA SER A 102 -10.83 17.10 0.77
C SER A 102 -10.71 16.52 2.17
N GLY A 103 -11.10 15.27 2.38
CA GLY A 103 -10.98 14.58 3.67
C GLY A 103 -9.54 14.48 4.16
N CYS A 104 -8.58 14.18 3.27
CA CYS A 104 -7.16 14.18 3.60
C CYS A 104 -6.67 15.57 4.02
N ILE A 105 -7.02 16.60 3.26
CA ILE A 105 -6.59 17.98 3.55
C ILE A 105 -7.21 18.50 4.85
N ASP A 106 -8.47 18.19 5.14
CA ASP A 106 -9.09 18.59 6.39
C ASP A 106 -8.41 17.91 7.59
N ALA A 107 -8.03 16.64 7.48
CA ALA A 107 -7.22 15.96 8.49
C ALA A 107 -5.87 16.66 8.73
N PHE A 108 -5.15 17.08 7.68
CA PHE A 108 -3.90 17.82 7.83
C PHE A 108 -4.06 19.25 8.37
N LYS A 109 -5.25 19.87 8.18
CA LYS A 109 -5.58 21.15 8.82
C LYS A 109 -5.81 20.98 10.32
N ASP A 110 -6.51 19.89 10.70
CA ASP A 110 -6.85 19.58 12.08
C ASP A 110 -5.62 19.15 12.90
N ASP A 111 -4.73 18.34 12.33
CA ASP A 111 -3.45 17.95 12.94
C ASP A 111 -2.29 18.11 11.93
N ALA A 112 -1.59 19.24 12.01
CA ALA A 112 -0.40 19.51 11.19
C ALA A 112 0.78 18.55 11.46
N GLY A 113 0.73 17.79 12.56
CA GLY A 113 1.71 16.75 12.91
C GLY A 113 1.50 15.42 12.19
N LEU A 114 0.41 15.25 11.45
CA LEU A 114 0.20 14.06 10.63
C LEU A 114 1.29 13.93 9.55
N THR A 115 1.73 12.69 9.33
CA THR A 115 2.69 12.32 8.29
C THR A 115 1.98 11.68 7.10
N VAL A 116 1.07 10.73 7.37
CA VAL A 116 0.32 10.00 6.34
C VAL A 116 -1.18 10.01 6.68
N VAL A 117 -2.00 10.27 5.68
CA VAL A 117 -3.46 10.13 5.75
C VAL A 117 -3.91 9.19 4.64
N TYR A 118 -4.68 8.16 4.99
CA TYR A 118 -5.31 7.22 4.06
C TYR A 118 -6.76 6.93 4.47
N CYS A 119 -7.46 6.02 3.82
CA CYS A 119 -8.89 5.81 4.03
C CYS A 119 -9.27 4.32 4.05
N GLU A 120 -10.57 4.03 4.12
CA GLU A 120 -11.11 2.72 3.76
C GLU A 120 -11.06 2.56 2.24
N ALA A 121 -10.95 1.30 1.77
CA ALA A 121 -10.86 0.98 0.35
C ALA A 121 -11.85 -0.12 -0.05
N GLU A 122 -12.20 -0.13 -1.34
CA GLU A 122 -13.00 -1.18 -1.96
C GLU A 122 -12.35 -1.69 -3.24
N PHE A 123 -12.62 -2.95 -3.54
CA PHE A 123 -12.28 -3.53 -4.84
C PHE A 123 -13.32 -3.18 -5.89
N PHE A 124 -12.87 -3.02 -7.13
CA PHE A 124 -13.75 -2.90 -8.30
C PHE A 124 -13.14 -3.58 -9.53
N GLY A 125 -13.89 -3.69 -10.62
CA GLY A 125 -13.48 -4.42 -11.82
C GLY A 125 -13.99 -5.85 -11.80
N GLU A 126 -13.12 -6.85 -11.91
CA GLU A 126 -13.53 -8.27 -11.95
C GLU A 126 -14.04 -8.79 -10.60
N MET A 127 -13.70 -8.15 -9.51
CA MET A 127 -14.21 -8.41 -8.17
C MET A 127 -14.63 -7.10 -7.51
N THR A 128 -15.67 -7.16 -6.68
CA THR A 128 -16.14 -6.00 -5.90
C THR A 128 -16.23 -6.35 -4.42
N GLY A 129 -16.15 -5.35 -3.55
CA GLY A 129 -16.31 -5.53 -2.11
C GLY A 129 -15.29 -4.75 -1.30
N LYS A 130 -15.46 -4.78 0.02
CA LYS A 130 -14.59 -4.05 0.93
C LYS A 130 -13.19 -4.67 0.96
N TRP A 131 -12.15 -3.82 0.81
CA TRP A 131 -10.78 -4.20 1.09
C TRP A 131 -10.46 -3.95 2.57
N SER A 132 -10.58 -4.99 3.38
CA SER A 132 -10.32 -4.89 4.82
C SER A 132 -8.83 -5.03 5.11
N LEU A 133 -8.17 -3.90 5.37
CA LEU A 133 -6.80 -3.86 5.85
C LEU A 133 -6.77 -3.84 7.39
N PRO A 134 -5.76 -4.47 8.03
CA PRO A 134 -5.56 -4.39 9.48
C PRO A 134 -5.41 -2.95 9.96
N ALA A 135 -5.66 -2.71 11.25
CA ALA A 135 -5.37 -1.42 11.86
C ALA A 135 -3.85 -1.16 11.85
N TYR A 136 -3.47 0.05 11.48
CA TYR A 136 -2.07 0.46 11.49
C TYR A 136 -1.50 0.48 12.91
N THR A 137 -0.37 -0.18 13.08
CA THR A 137 0.61 0.10 14.14
C THR A 137 1.99 0.03 13.52
N LEU A 138 2.96 0.73 14.10
CA LEU A 138 4.32 0.73 13.58
C LEU A 138 4.95 -0.68 13.59
N GLN A 139 4.63 -1.49 14.59
CA GLN A 139 5.07 -2.88 14.68
C GLN A 139 4.39 -3.77 13.63
N ALA A 140 3.09 -3.58 13.41
CA ALA A 140 2.36 -4.36 12.41
C ALA A 140 2.82 -4.02 10.98
N LEU A 141 3.22 -2.77 10.71
CA LEU A 141 3.77 -2.36 9.42
C LEU A 141 5.04 -3.13 9.03
N LEU A 142 5.83 -3.61 10.01
CA LEU A 142 6.99 -4.48 9.72
C LEU A 142 6.60 -5.89 9.23
N LEU A 143 5.39 -6.34 9.55
CA LEU A 143 4.94 -7.70 9.25
C LEU A 143 4.18 -7.77 7.93
N ASP A 144 3.44 -6.69 7.60
CA ASP A 144 2.63 -6.62 6.39
C ASP A 144 2.30 -5.16 6.02
N ASN A 145 1.97 -4.93 4.75
CA ASN A 145 1.55 -3.61 4.28
C ASN A 145 0.06 -3.37 4.58
N MET A 146 -0.23 -2.40 5.43
CA MET A 146 -1.60 -2.01 5.77
C MET A 146 -1.97 -0.61 5.30
N ILE A 147 -1.07 0.05 4.57
CA ILE A 147 -1.31 1.36 3.95
C ILE A 147 -1.09 1.19 2.45
N PHE A 148 -2.16 1.26 1.66
CA PHE A 148 -2.03 1.17 0.20
C PHE A 148 -1.28 2.39 -0.38
N CYS A 149 -0.79 2.26 -1.62
CA CYS A 149 0.03 3.29 -2.27
C CYS A 149 -0.65 4.66 -2.35
N THR A 150 -1.99 4.69 -2.52
CA THR A 150 -2.79 5.93 -2.66
C THR A 150 -3.10 6.56 -1.30
N ALA A 151 -2.07 6.81 -0.49
CA ALA A 151 -2.16 7.56 0.76
C ALA A 151 -1.49 8.92 0.59
N MET A 152 -2.06 9.97 1.21
CA MET A 152 -1.53 11.33 1.11
C MET A 152 -0.45 11.57 2.16
N PHE A 153 0.64 12.23 1.74
CA PHE A 153 1.75 12.62 2.61
C PHE A 153 2.33 13.98 2.20
N LYS A 154 3.21 14.56 3.02
CA LYS A 154 3.89 15.82 2.69
C LYS A 154 5.08 15.56 1.78
N LYS A 155 5.29 16.40 0.76
CA LYS A 155 6.47 16.33 -0.12
C LYS A 155 7.77 16.42 0.67
N SER A 156 7.83 17.29 1.71
CA SER A 156 9.00 17.41 2.59
C SER A 156 9.34 16.10 3.32
N ASP A 157 8.32 15.33 3.72
CA ASP A 157 8.55 14.04 4.39
C ASP A 157 9.08 12.99 3.40
N TRP A 158 8.65 13.04 2.12
CA TRP A 158 9.20 12.22 1.04
C TRP A 158 10.68 12.56 0.77
N GLU A 159 11.03 13.85 0.75
CA GLU A 159 12.42 14.32 0.59
C GLU A 159 13.30 13.81 1.73
N GLU A 160 12.82 13.91 2.98
CA GLU A 160 13.53 13.44 4.19
C GLU A 160 13.72 11.92 4.19
N ALA A 161 12.71 11.15 3.74
CA ALA A 161 12.78 9.71 3.64
C ALA A 161 13.70 9.20 2.50
N GLY A 162 14.09 10.08 1.56
CA GLY A 162 14.90 9.74 0.39
C GLY A 162 14.11 9.21 -0.80
N GLY A 163 12.78 9.35 -0.78
CA GLY A 163 11.88 8.91 -1.85
C GLY A 163 11.59 7.41 -1.87
N TYR A 164 10.92 6.96 -2.94
CA TYR A 164 10.70 5.54 -3.21
C TYR A 164 11.99 4.86 -3.60
N ASP A 165 12.24 3.65 -3.10
CA ASP A 165 13.44 2.89 -3.43
C ASP A 165 13.34 2.25 -4.83
N GLU A 166 14.17 2.70 -5.75
CA GLU A 166 14.17 2.24 -7.13
C GLU A 166 14.76 0.81 -7.32
N HIS A 167 15.34 0.22 -6.25
CA HIS A 167 15.74 -1.19 -6.25
C HIS A 167 14.54 -2.13 -6.02
N MET A 168 13.41 -1.62 -5.52
CA MET A 168 12.18 -2.38 -5.30
C MET A 168 11.41 -2.61 -6.62
N LYS A 169 11.98 -3.38 -7.55
CA LYS A 169 11.43 -3.58 -8.91
C LYS A 169 10.34 -4.65 -9.02
N ASN A 170 10.09 -5.42 -7.95
CA ASN A 170 9.19 -6.57 -7.98
C ASN A 170 7.95 -6.38 -7.08
N GLY A 171 7.50 -5.13 -6.90
CA GLY A 171 6.41 -4.77 -5.99
C GLY A 171 6.89 -4.55 -4.55
N MET A 172 5.98 -4.21 -3.66
CA MET A 172 6.21 -3.87 -2.25
C MET A 172 7.02 -2.57 -2.04
N GLU A 173 7.14 -1.72 -3.08
CA GLU A 173 7.86 -0.45 -3.03
C GLU A 173 7.14 0.57 -2.13
N ASP A 174 5.82 0.51 -2.07
CA ASP A 174 5.00 1.31 -1.17
C ASP A 174 5.20 0.90 0.29
N TRP A 175 5.25 -0.41 0.58
CA TRP A 175 5.53 -0.92 1.91
C TRP A 175 6.92 -0.49 2.42
N GLU A 176 7.94 -0.61 1.60
CA GLU A 176 9.29 -0.13 1.93
C GLU A 176 9.30 1.38 2.19
N PHE A 177 8.61 2.15 1.33
CA PHE A 177 8.50 3.59 1.47
C PHE A 177 7.79 3.99 2.78
N TRP A 178 6.69 3.30 3.15
CA TRP A 178 6.02 3.55 4.43
C TRP A 178 6.92 3.26 5.62
N ILE A 179 7.75 2.23 5.58
CA ILE A 179 8.74 1.97 6.63
C ILE A 179 9.77 3.11 6.67
N SER A 180 10.33 3.51 5.53
CA SER A 180 11.28 4.62 5.44
C SER A 180 10.72 5.92 6.01
N LEU A 181 9.44 6.21 5.71
CA LEU A 181 8.76 7.44 6.11
C LEU A 181 8.37 7.44 7.59
N LEU A 182 7.96 6.28 8.14
CA LEU A 182 7.30 6.18 9.44
C LEU A 182 8.19 5.64 10.57
N LYS A 183 9.40 5.16 10.28
CA LYS A 183 10.32 4.63 11.30
C LYS A 183 10.81 5.68 12.30
N GLU A 184 10.80 6.95 11.92
CA GLU A 184 11.23 8.04 12.79
C GLU A 184 10.21 8.33 13.89
N LYS A 185 10.69 8.67 15.11
CA LYS A 185 9.84 8.96 16.26
C LYS A 185 8.93 10.16 16.01
N GLY A 186 7.67 10.04 16.43
CA GLY A 186 6.69 11.13 16.33
C GLY A 186 5.91 11.17 15.01
N ARG A 187 6.19 10.28 14.07
CA ARG A 187 5.42 10.16 12.84
C ARG A 187 4.01 9.64 13.14
N LYS A 188 2.99 10.28 12.57
CA LYS A 188 1.59 9.98 12.83
C LYS A 188 0.86 9.57 11.56
N VAL A 189 0.03 8.54 11.68
CA VAL A 189 -0.81 8.03 10.59
C VAL A 189 -2.27 8.15 11.00
N LEU A 190 -3.11 8.64 10.09
CA LEU A 190 -4.56 8.69 10.26
C LEU A 190 -5.26 7.91 9.15
N LYS A 191 -6.17 7.03 9.51
CA LYS A 191 -7.09 6.37 8.60
C LYS A 191 -8.46 7.03 8.68
N LEU A 192 -8.93 7.62 7.58
CA LEU A 192 -10.24 8.22 7.47
C LEU A 192 -11.33 7.12 7.45
N PRO A 193 -12.44 7.29 8.17
CA PRO A 193 -13.53 6.31 8.23
C PRO A 193 -14.50 6.44 7.04
N MET A 194 -13.95 6.60 5.83
CA MET A 194 -14.71 6.72 4.58
C MET A 194 -14.04 5.87 3.49
N VAL A 195 -14.82 5.35 2.57
CA VAL A 195 -14.30 4.72 1.34
C VAL A 195 -13.85 5.83 0.41
N GLY A 196 -12.54 5.99 0.29
CA GLY A 196 -11.92 7.02 -0.55
C GLY A 196 -11.10 6.46 -1.70
N PHE A 197 -10.79 5.17 -1.69
CA PHE A 197 -9.96 4.51 -2.67
C PHE A 197 -10.64 3.25 -3.24
N TYR A 198 -10.56 3.09 -4.55
CA TYR A 198 -11.05 1.94 -5.29
C TYR A 198 -9.89 1.28 -6.02
N TYR A 199 -9.57 0.05 -5.60
CA TYR A 199 -8.50 -0.77 -6.17
C TYR A 199 -9.06 -1.70 -7.24
N ARG A 200 -8.49 -1.65 -8.45
CA ARG A 200 -8.96 -2.47 -9.57
C ARG A 200 -8.44 -3.90 -9.47
N ILE A 201 -9.37 -4.85 -9.41
CA ILE A 201 -9.05 -6.26 -9.61
C ILE A 201 -9.18 -6.60 -11.10
N ARG A 202 -8.11 -7.17 -11.62
CA ARG A 202 -8.02 -7.74 -12.98
C ARG A 202 -7.28 -9.06 -12.88
N GLY A 203 -7.60 -10.05 -13.73
CA GLY A 203 -7.18 -11.45 -13.65
C GLY A 203 -5.68 -11.76 -13.54
N LYS A 204 -4.84 -10.73 -13.39
CA LYS A 204 -3.41 -10.83 -13.08
C LYS A 204 -2.96 -9.55 -12.35
N SER A 205 -3.36 -9.38 -11.10
CA SER A 205 -2.78 -8.29 -10.30
C SER A 205 -1.30 -8.58 -10.00
N MET A 206 -0.49 -7.52 -9.92
CA MET A 206 0.96 -7.65 -9.66
C MET A 206 1.23 -8.35 -8.31
N VAL A 207 0.41 -8.08 -7.30
CA VAL A 207 0.56 -8.61 -5.93
C VAL A 207 0.27 -10.11 -5.85
N GLU A 208 -0.76 -10.61 -6.58
CA GLU A 208 -1.12 -12.03 -6.58
C GLU A 208 -0.11 -12.90 -7.34
N ASN A 209 0.66 -12.31 -8.25
CA ASN A 209 1.63 -12.99 -9.10
C ASN A 209 3.10 -12.79 -8.67
N ILE A 210 3.36 -12.20 -7.51
CA ILE A 210 4.74 -12.12 -7.01
C ILE A 210 5.23 -13.55 -6.73
N ASP A 211 6.24 -13.98 -7.48
CA ASP A 211 6.95 -15.22 -7.21
C ASP A 211 7.39 -15.25 -5.73
N PRO A 212 7.07 -16.32 -4.97
CA PRO A 212 7.44 -16.42 -3.56
C PRO A 212 8.92 -16.16 -3.29
N SER A 213 9.82 -16.54 -4.23
CA SER A 213 11.25 -16.29 -4.12
C SER A 213 11.58 -14.80 -4.23
N LYS A 214 10.88 -14.05 -5.08
CA LYS A 214 11.03 -12.60 -5.21
C LYS A 214 10.48 -11.87 -3.99
N LYS A 215 9.34 -12.34 -3.47
CA LYS A 215 8.78 -11.80 -2.22
C LYS A 215 9.75 -11.95 -1.06
N MET A 216 10.38 -13.13 -0.93
CA MET A 216 11.38 -13.38 0.11
C MET A 216 12.60 -12.45 -0.04
N LYS A 217 13.09 -12.23 -1.27
CA LYS A 217 14.19 -11.28 -1.53
C LYS A 217 13.84 -9.85 -1.14
N ASN A 218 12.59 -9.42 -1.38
CA ASN A 218 12.11 -8.10 -0.95
C ASN A 218 12.12 -7.99 0.58
N TYR A 219 11.62 -9.00 1.31
CA TYR A 219 11.70 -9.02 2.78
C TYR A 219 13.14 -8.97 3.29
N GLU A 220 14.05 -9.76 2.71
CA GLU A 220 15.48 -9.71 3.06
C GLU A 220 16.09 -8.34 2.80
N TYR A 221 15.75 -7.72 1.67
CA TYR A 221 16.25 -6.39 1.30
C TYR A 221 15.76 -5.33 2.30
N VAL A 222 14.46 -5.27 2.56
CA VAL A 222 13.85 -4.32 3.51
C VAL A 222 14.42 -4.53 4.92
N CYS A 223 14.55 -5.78 5.37
CA CYS A 223 15.14 -6.11 6.66
C CYS A 223 16.60 -5.60 6.76
N LYS A 224 17.41 -5.78 5.73
CA LYS A 224 18.80 -5.31 5.71
C LYS A 224 18.89 -3.78 5.69
N LYS A 225 18.04 -3.12 4.89
CA LYS A 225 17.99 -1.67 4.75
C LYS A 225 17.59 -0.98 6.06
N HIS A 226 16.68 -1.60 6.82
CA HIS A 226 16.10 -1.04 8.04
C HIS A 226 16.46 -1.85 9.29
N ILE A 227 17.64 -2.49 9.31
CA ILE A 227 17.99 -3.46 10.37
C ILE A 227 17.91 -2.87 11.78
N ASP A 228 18.36 -1.63 11.99
CA ASP A 228 18.32 -1.00 13.30
C ASP A 228 16.88 -0.80 13.78
N PHE A 229 16.00 -0.34 12.88
CA PHE A 229 14.58 -0.19 13.17
C PHE A 229 13.89 -1.54 13.40
N VAL A 230 14.19 -2.55 12.58
CA VAL A 230 13.68 -3.91 12.78
C VAL A 230 14.08 -4.43 14.16
N MET A 231 15.35 -4.27 14.55
CA MET A 231 15.83 -4.71 15.87
C MET A 231 15.19 -3.93 17.02
N GLU A 232 14.96 -2.61 16.86
CA GLU A 232 14.25 -1.81 17.87
C GLU A 232 12.82 -2.32 18.11
N GLN A 233 12.10 -2.68 17.05
CA GLN A 233 10.70 -3.09 17.12
C GLN A 233 10.50 -4.57 17.48
N THR A 234 11.39 -5.45 17.07
CA THR A 234 11.25 -6.92 17.23
C THR A 234 12.20 -7.52 18.25
N GLY A 235 13.19 -6.78 18.71
CA GLY A 235 14.26 -7.28 19.57
C GLY A 235 15.38 -7.97 18.80
N ASN A 236 16.34 -8.52 19.55
CA ASN A 236 17.50 -9.21 18.97
C ASN A 236 17.08 -10.51 18.26
N PRO A 237 17.34 -10.68 16.96
CA PRO A 237 16.89 -11.86 16.20
C PRO A 237 17.50 -13.17 16.70
N ILE A 238 18.70 -13.14 17.29
CA ILE A 238 19.34 -14.34 17.87
C ILE A 238 18.57 -14.78 19.13
N LEU A 239 18.23 -13.83 20.00
CA LEU A 239 17.45 -14.13 21.20
C LEU A 239 16.04 -14.60 20.84
N ASN A 240 15.39 -13.97 19.88
CA ASN A 240 14.08 -14.38 19.37
C ASN A 240 14.12 -15.80 18.79
N TYR A 241 15.19 -16.17 18.08
CA TYR A 241 15.37 -17.52 17.55
C TYR A 241 15.56 -18.56 18.65
N ILE A 242 16.33 -18.24 19.70
CA ILE A 242 16.52 -19.10 20.88
C ILE A 242 15.16 -19.32 21.57
N GLU A 243 14.42 -18.24 21.81
CA GLU A 243 13.09 -18.31 22.43
C GLU A 243 12.10 -19.13 21.59
N LEU A 244 12.07 -18.90 20.28
CA LEU A 244 11.23 -19.66 19.35
C LEU A 244 11.53 -21.16 19.41
N ASN A 245 12.80 -21.57 19.52
CA ASN A 245 13.17 -22.95 19.63
C ASN A 245 12.74 -23.57 20.99
N LEU A 246 12.88 -22.83 22.07
CA LEU A 246 12.36 -23.25 23.37
C LEU A 246 10.83 -23.39 23.36
N TYR A 247 10.10 -22.51 22.70
CA TYR A 247 8.65 -22.66 22.53
C TYR A 247 8.30 -23.89 21.68
N LYS A 248 9.00 -24.13 20.58
CA LYS A 248 8.80 -25.33 19.75
C LYS A 248 9.01 -26.63 20.57
N GLU A 249 10.10 -26.73 21.33
CA GLU A 249 10.36 -27.85 22.19
C GLU A 249 9.27 -28.09 23.24
N ARG A 250 8.78 -27.00 23.86
CA ARG A 250 7.66 -27.08 24.81
C ARG A 250 6.37 -27.55 24.14
N LEU A 251 6.07 -27.04 22.96
CA LEU A 251 4.89 -27.45 22.19
C LEU A 251 4.99 -28.93 21.79
N ASP A 252 6.17 -29.40 21.40
CA ASP A 252 6.37 -30.81 21.04
C ASP A 252 6.23 -31.73 22.26
N LYS A 253 6.75 -31.35 23.43
CA LYS A 253 6.50 -32.06 24.69
C LYS A 253 4.99 -32.11 25.01
N ILE A 254 4.24 -31.06 24.82
CA ILE A 254 2.77 -31.01 25.03
C ILE A 254 2.07 -31.92 24.01
N LYS A 255 2.42 -31.83 22.73
CA LYS A 255 1.82 -32.66 21.65
C LYS A 255 2.06 -34.13 21.83
N ASN A 256 3.23 -34.50 22.39
CA ASN A 256 3.64 -35.87 22.63
C ASN A 256 3.22 -36.39 24.01
N ASN A 257 2.61 -35.55 24.85
CA ASN A 257 2.07 -35.98 26.14
C ASN A 257 0.90 -36.96 25.92
N SER A 258 0.94 -38.09 26.60
CA SER A 258 -0.05 -39.18 26.47
C SER A 258 -1.49 -38.72 26.71
N LEU A 259 -1.69 -37.80 27.68
CA LEU A 259 -2.99 -37.24 27.99
C LEU A 259 -3.51 -36.35 26.85
N PHE A 260 -2.66 -35.49 26.26
CA PHE A 260 -3.01 -34.67 25.14
C PHE A 260 -3.36 -35.49 23.88
N VAL A 261 -2.58 -36.52 23.61
CA VAL A 261 -2.84 -37.44 22.50
C VAL A 261 -4.16 -38.18 22.70
N PHE A 262 -4.44 -38.60 23.95
CA PHE A 262 -5.70 -39.25 24.32
C PHE A 262 -6.90 -38.30 24.14
N CYS A 263 -6.85 -37.07 24.66
CA CYS A 263 -7.88 -36.08 24.50
C CYS A 263 -8.17 -35.73 23.02
N LYS A 264 -7.09 -35.68 22.20
CA LYS A 264 -7.23 -35.43 20.76
C LYS A 264 -7.90 -36.60 20.02
N LYS A 265 -7.65 -37.85 20.46
CA LYS A 265 -8.35 -39.05 19.96
C LYS A 265 -9.84 -39.00 20.32
N ILE A 266 -10.16 -38.67 21.57
CA ILE A 266 -11.56 -38.55 22.05
C ILE A 266 -12.29 -37.48 21.25
N LYS A 267 -11.74 -36.26 21.09
CA LYS A 267 -12.35 -35.20 20.31
C LYS A 267 -12.65 -35.64 18.88
N ARG A 268 -11.72 -36.35 18.23
CA ARG A 268 -11.92 -36.89 16.88
C ARG A 268 -13.05 -37.91 16.78
N ILE A 269 -13.30 -38.70 17.82
CA ILE A 269 -14.42 -39.64 17.89
C ILE A 269 -15.76 -38.86 18.01
N PHE A 270 -15.80 -37.80 18.84
CA PHE A 270 -16.99 -36.98 18.99
C PHE A 270 -17.31 -36.18 17.72
N ASP A 271 -16.29 -35.61 17.05
CA ASP A 271 -16.44 -34.88 15.77
C ASP A 271 -16.95 -35.79 14.63
N LEU A 272 -16.51 -37.05 14.59
CA LEU A 272 -16.99 -38.06 13.64
C LEU A 272 -18.45 -38.48 13.89
N ASN A 273 -18.87 -38.56 15.16
CA ASN A 273 -20.25 -38.89 15.51
C ASN A 273 -21.22 -37.72 15.21
N SER A 274 -20.78 -36.46 15.39
CA SER A 274 -21.60 -35.29 15.06
C SER A 274 -21.82 -35.11 13.55
N THR A 275 -20.90 -35.58 12.71
CA THR A 275 -21.04 -35.56 11.25
C THR A 275 -21.92 -36.70 10.68
N GLN A 276 -22.10 -37.80 11.43
CA GLN A 276 -23.01 -38.87 11.04
C GLN A 276 -24.48 -38.57 11.39
N ASP A 277 -24.75 -37.85 12.48
CA ASP A 277 -26.11 -37.45 12.86
C ASP A 277 -26.72 -36.39 11.91
N ASN A 278 -25.88 -35.52 11.35
CA ASN A 278 -26.31 -34.55 10.33
C ASN A 278 -26.57 -35.13 8.94
N ARG A 279 -26.24 -36.42 8.68
CA ARG A 279 -26.57 -37.13 7.42
C ARG A 279 -27.82 -38.00 7.53
N ARG A 280 -28.45 -38.07 8.71
CA ARG A 280 -29.67 -38.86 8.95
C ARG A 280 -30.91 -38.00 9.23
N ARG A 281 -30.81 -36.70 9.04
CA ARG A 281 -31.94 -35.75 8.99
C ARG A 281 -32.02 -35.14 7.58
#